data_ba6f4542e58cd0d55aa54ef750eafc2e
#
_entry.id   ba6f4542e58cd0d55aa54ef750eafc2e
#
_cell.length_a   1.000
_cell.length_b   1.000
_cell.length_c   1.000
_cell.angle_alpha   90.00
_cell.angle_beta   90.00
_cell.angle_gamma   90.00
#
_symmetry.space_group_name_H-M   'P 1'
#
loop_
_entity.id
_entity.type
_entity.pdbx_description
1 polymer ?
#
loop_
_entity_poly.entity_id
_entity_poly.type
_entity_poly.pdbx_seq_one_letter_code
_entity_poly.pdbx_strand_id
1 'polypeptide(L)'
;MNTIIVFKTVLRILSYAYLCQMSTETLSIDPKTSENAKVYGLLSAAVGPRPIAFASTLDAEGKPNLAPYSFFNVFSSNPPIVVFSPVRRGRDNTTKHTLDNILATKEVVINVVNYAMVHQMSLASTEYETGVDEFIKTGFSKEPSEAVKPFRVKEAPVQLECKVNEVVALGTEGGAGNLVVCEVLRIHIQKAVLTEAETIDEHKIDLVARMGGNWYTRAIEGMFEV
;
A
#
# COMPACT_ATOMS: atom_id res chain seq x y z
N MET A 1 -27.59 34.25 4.10
CA MET A 1 -27.75 33.23 3.06
C MET A 1 -26.99 33.52 1.75
N ASN A 2 -26.65 34.80 1.43
CA ASN A 2 -26.02 35.16 0.15
C ASN A 2 -24.48 35.00 0.07
N THR A 3 -23.76 35.04 1.18
CA THR A 3 -22.28 35.03 1.18
C THR A 3 -21.70 33.68 0.83
N ILE A 4 -22.35 32.56 1.23
CA ILE A 4 -21.89 31.20 0.97
C ILE A 4 -22.06 30.82 -0.51
N ILE A 5 -23.13 31.31 -1.15
CA ILE A 5 -23.40 31.06 -2.59
C ILE A 5 -22.37 31.80 -3.45
N VAL A 6 -22.01 33.02 -3.10
CA VAL A 6 -20.99 33.80 -3.81
C VAL A 6 -19.62 33.15 -3.69
N PHE A 7 -19.24 32.60 -2.52
CA PHE A 7 -17.97 31.95 -2.30
C PHE A 7 -17.86 30.63 -3.11
N LYS A 8 -18.92 29.82 -3.15
CA LYS A 8 -18.96 28.59 -3.97
C LYS A 8 -18.89 28.90 -5.48
N THR A 9 -19.50 29.99 -5.94
CA THR A 9 -19.47 30.41 -7.34
C THR A 9 -18.09 30.93 -7.73
N VAL A 10 -17.43 31.72 -6.89
CA VAL A 10 -16.07 32.23 -7.12
C VAL A 10 -15.05 31.08 -7.15
N LEU A 11 -15.14 30.11 -6.24
CA LEU A 11 -14.27 28.91 -6.25
C LEU A 11 -14.48 28.07 -7.52
N ARG A 12 -15.71 27.90 -8.01
CA ARG A 12 -15.99 27.23 -9.29
C ARG A 12 -15.40 27.97 -10.49
N ILE A 13 -15.49 29.30 -10.52
CA ILE A 13 -14.93 30.13 -11.59
C ILE A 13 -13.40 30.06 -11.58
N LEU A 14 -12.77 30.12 -10.39
CA LEU A 14 -11.32 29.98 -10.25
C LEU A 14 -10.82 28.59 -10.64
N SER A 15 -11.54 27.53 -10.30
CA SER A 15 -11.20 26.17 -10.74
C SER A 15 -11.35 25.97 -12.25
N TYR A 16 -12.39 26.59 -12.84
CA TYR A 16 -12.59 26.56 -14.28
C TYR A 16 -11.53 27.37 -15.03
N ALA A 17 -11.14 28.53 -14.50
CA ALA A 17 -10.07 29.36 -15.06
C ALA A 17 -8.69 28.65 -14.96
N TYR A 18 -8.44 27.92 -13.87
CA TYR A 18 -7.23 27.09 -13.72
C TYR A 18 -7.19 25.95 -14.75
N LEU A 19 -8.32 25.26 -14.99
CA LEU A 19 -8.44 24.21 -16.02
C LEU A 19 -8.26 24.75 -17.45
N CYS A 20 -8.74 25.99 -17.72
CA CYS A 20 -8.57 26.65 -19.03
C CYS A 20 -7.14 27.14 -19.31
N GLN A 21 -6.28 27.25 -18.27
CA GLN A 21 -4.87 27.66 -18.44
C GLN A 21 -3.92 26.48 -18.60
N MET A 22 -4.38 25.24 -18.44
CA MET A 22 -3.54 24.06 -18.70
C MET A 22 -3.23 23.96 -20.19
N SER A 23 -1.95 23.83 -20.52
CA SER A 23 -1.53 23.52 -21.89
C SER A 23 -2.25 22.28 -22.40
N THR A 24 -2.77 22.35 -23.64
CA THR A 24 -3.37 21.18 -24.30
C THR A 24 -2.33 20.30 -24.99
N GLU A 25 -1.04 20.68 -24.92
CA GLU A 25 0.04 19.86 -25.45
C GLU A 25 0.14 18.56 -24.65
N THR A 26 0.16 17.44 -25.36
CA THR A 26 0.19 16.10 -24.81
C THR A 26 1.47 15.40 -25.22
N LEU A 27 2.23 14.87 -24.25
CA LEU A 27 3.31 13.93 -24.50
C LEU A 27 2.74 12.51 -24.57
N SER A 28 2.85 11.87 -25.73
CA SER A 28 2.45 10.47 -25.92
C SER A 28 3.66 9.55 -25.74
N ILE A 29 3.51 8.52 -24.91
CA ILE A 29 4.56 7.54 -24.59
C ILE A 29 4.07 6.14 -24.98
N ASP A 30 4.84 5.43 -25.81
CA ASP A 30 4.65 4.01 -26.06
C ASP A 30 5.47 3.21 -25.03
N PRO A 31 4.82 2.44 -24.12
CA PRO A 31 5.52 1.64 -23.12
C PRO A 31 6.41 0.54 -23.72
N LYS A 32 6.11 0.06 -24.95
CA LYS A 32 6.87 -1.02 -25.59
C LYS A 32 8.24 -0.55 -26.11
N THR A 33 8.37 0.74 -26.39
CA THR A 33 9.59 1.33 -26.93
C THR A 33 10.32 2.20 -25.92
N SER A 34 9.75 2.38 -24.74
CA SER A 34 10.30 3.20 -23.66
C SER A 34 11.04 2.35 -22.63
N GLU A 35 12.03 2.96 -21.95
CA GLU A 35 12.72 2.30 -20.83
C GLU A 35 11.75 1.98 -19.69
N ASN A 36 11.85 0.79 -19.13
CA ASN A 36 10.99 0.32 -18.03
C ASN A 36 10.99 1.28 -16.82
N ALA A 37 12.15 1.85 -16.47
CA ALA A 37 12.29 2.81 -15.37
C ALA A 37 11.44 4.08 -15.61
N LYS A 38 11.40 4.58 -16.85
CA LYS A 38 10.57 5.73 -17.24
C LYS A 38 9.09 5.40 -17.15
N VAL A 39 8.68 4.27 -17.69
CA VAL A 39 7.28 3.79 -17.63
C VAL A 39 6.83 3.61 -16.18
N TYR A 40 7.65 2.95 -15.36
CA TYR A 40 7.40 2.79 -13.92
C TYR A 40 7.25 4.14 -13.21
N GLY A 41 8.14 5.09 -13.49
CA GLY A 41 8.09 6.44 -12.91
C GLY A 41 6.79 7.17 -13.25
N LEU A 42 6.37 7.14 -14.53
CA LEU A 42 5.13 7.76 -15.00
C LEU A 42 3.89 7.10 -14.37
N LEU A 43 3.80 5.77 -14.39
CA LEU A 43 2.67 5.04 -13.82
C LEU A 43 2.57 5.25 -12.32
N SER A 44 3.69 5.19 -11.59
CA SER A 44 3.70 5.37 -10.14
C SER A 44 3.40 6.81 -9.70
N ALA A 45 3.64 7.81 -10.57
CA ALA A 45 3.27 9.19 -10.31
C ALA A 45 1.79 9.48 -10.67
N ALA A 46 1.31 8.90 -11.78
CA ALA A 46 -0.05 9.14 -12.27
C ALA A 46 -1.10 8.35 -11.47
N VAL A 47 -0.77 7.12 -11.05
CA VAL A 47 -1.65 6.27 -10.23
C VAL A 47 -1.30 6.46 -8.76
N GLY A 48 -1.83 7.50 -8.17
CA GLY A 48 -1.60 7.88 -6.77
C GLY A 48 -2.71 8.79 -6.25
N PRO A 49 -2.85 8.92 -4.94
CA PRO A 49 -2.10 8.27 -3.87
C PRO A 49 -2.42 6.76 -3.74
N ARG A 50 -1.40 5.94 -3.46
CA ARG A 50 -1.57 4.50 -3.30
C ARG A 50 -1.47 4.10 -1.82
N PRO A 51 -2.43 3.30 -1.28
CA PRO A 51 -2.31 2.74 0.05
C PRO A 51 -1.11 1.78 0.13
N ILE A 52 -0.66 1.49 1.34
CA ILE A 52 0.53 0.68 1.59
C ILE A 52 0.12 -0.60 2.31
N ALA A 53 0.36 -1.75 1.67
CA ALA A 53 0.33 -3.05 2.30
C ALA A 53 1.68 -3.29 2.99
N PHE A 54 1.76 -3.18 4.30
CA PHE A 54 2.94 -3.56 5.06
C PHE A 54 2.82 -5.04 5.40
N ALA A 55 3.35 -5.87 4.49
CA ALA A 55 3.13 -7.31 4.46
C ALA A 55 4.12 -8.04 5.36
N SER A 56 3.58 -8.80 6.32
CA SER A 56 4.33 -9.74 7.16
C SER A 56 4.06 -11.16 6.66
N THR A 57 5.12 -11.94 6.47
CA THR A 57 5.08 -13.33 6.05
C THR A 57 6.07 -14.17 6.86
N LEU A 58 5.92 -15.49 6.81
CA LEU A 58 6.93 -16.43 7.32
C LEU A 58 7.46 -17.28 6.16
N ASP A 59 8.73 -17.64 6.21
CA ASP A 59 9.25 -18.69 5.34
C ASP A 59 8.82 -20.11 5.82
N ALA A 60 9.24 -21.16 5.11
CA ALA A 60 8.90 -22.53 5.46
C ALA A 60 9.48 -22.97 6.82
N GLU A 61 10.55 -22.34 7.28
CA GLU A 61 11.22 -22.57 8.56
C GLU A 61 10.64 -21.68 9.68
N GLY A 62 9.65 -20.82 9.39
CA GLY A 62 9.03 -19.94 10.36
C GLY A 62 9.81 -18.65 10.63
N LYS A 63 10.78 -18.28 9.79
CA LYS A 63 11.48 -17.00 9.92
C LYS A 63 10.62 -15.86 9.37
N PRO A 64 10.49 -14.74 10.07
CA PRO A 64 9.67 -13.63 9.65
C PRO A 64 10.34 -12.79 8.56
N ASN A 65 9.49 -12.22 7.70
CA ASN A 65 9.85 -11.18 6.75
C ASN A 65 8.78 -10.09 6.77
N LEU A 66 9.18 -8.83 6.68
CA LEU A 66 8.30 -7.67 6.77
C LEU A 66 8.70 -6.64 5.71
N ALA A 67 7.81 -6.35 4.75
CA ALA A 67 8.12 -5.44 3.64
C ALA A 67 6.90 -4.63 3.17
N PRO A 68 7.06 -3.34 2.76
CA PRO A 68 5.98 -2.50 2.27
C PRO A 68 5.77 -2.66 0.75
N TYR A 69 4.50 -2.65 0.34
CA TYR A 69 4.06 -2.67 -1.05
C TYR A 69 2.98 -1.63 -1.28
N SER A 70 3.13 -0.79 -2.30
CA SER A 70 2.15 0.25 -2.65
C SER A 70 1.32 -0.06 -3.91
N PHE A 71 1.57 -1.14 -4.60
CA PHE A 71 0.61 -1.69 -5.57
C PHE A 71 -0.37 -2.55 -4.79
N PHE A 72 -1.37 -1.91 -4.18
CA PHE A 72 -2.28 -2.50 -3.21
C PHE A 72 -3.64 -1.82 -3.23
N ASN A 73 -4.72 -2.60 -3.11
CA ASN A 73 -6.08 -2.08 -2.89
C ASN A 73 -7.05 -3.17 -2.43
N VAL A 74 -8.30 -2.75 -2.10
CA VAL A 74 -9.47 -3.62 -1.86
C VAL A 74 -10.19 -3.88 -3.18
N PHE A 75 -10.56 -5.14 -3.46
CA PHE A 75 -11.18 -5.55 -4.72
C PHE A 75 -12.54 -6.23 -4.54
N SER A 76 -12.91 -6.69 -3.36
CA SER A 76 -14.21 -7.26 -3.05
C SER A 76 -14.53 -7.13 -1.57
N SER A 77 -15.83 -6.98 -1.24
CA SER A 77 -16.34 -6.99 0.12
C SER A 77 -16.99 -8.33 0.50
N ASN A 78 -17.39 -9.14 -0.49
CA ASN A 78 -17.99 -10.47 -0.25
C ASN A 78 -17.63 -11.43 -1.40
N PRO A 79 -16.68 -12.36 -1.18
CA PRO A 79 -15.78 -12.42 -0.03
C PRO A 79 -14.89 -11.17 0.09
N PRO A 80 -14.36 -10.87 1.29
CA PRO A 80 -13.49 -9.70 1.48
C PRO A 80 -12.11 -9.97 0.89
N ILE A 81 -11.80 -9.33 -0.24
CA ILE A 81 -10.55 -9.52 -0.99
C ILE A 81 -9.73 -8.23 -1.03
N VAL A 82 -8.47 -8.35 -0.67
CA VAL A 82 -7.43 -7.37 -0.95
C VAL A 82 -6.40 -7.95 -1.92
N VAL A 83 -5.82 -7.10 -2.76
CA VAL A 83 -4.79 -7.52 -3.71
C VAL A 83 -3.58 -6.60 -3.59
N PHE A 84 -2.39 -7.18 -3.53
CA PHE A 84 -1.15 -6.43 -3.65
C PHE A 84 -0.19 -7.11 -4.63
N SER A 85 0.81 -6.37 -5.11
CA SER A 85 1.72 -6.90 -6.14
C SER A 85 3.18 -6.66 -5.78
N PRO A 86 3.90 -7.68 -5.26
CA PRO A 86 5.35 -7.67 -5.23
C PRO A 86 5.89 -7.82 -6.64
N VAL A 87 6.65 -6.82 -7.09
CA VAL A 87 7.30 -6.85 -8.40
C VAL A 87 8.64 -7.58 -8.33
N ARG A 88 9.04 -8.24 -9.42
CA ARG A 88 10.38 -8.84 -9.57
C ARG A 88 11.45 -7.75 -9.51
N ARG A 89 12.61 -8.08 -8.95
CA ARG A 89 13.73 -7.11 -8.87
C ARG A 89 14.22 -6.76 -10.28
N GLY A 90 14.36 -5.46 -10.54
CA GLY A 90 14.79 -4.99 -11.87
C GLY A 90 16.26 -5.28 -12.20
N ARG A 91 17.12 -5.45 -11.18
CA ARG A 91 18.57 -5.65 -11.35
C ARG A 91 18.97 -7.05 -11.77
N ASP A 92 18.26 -8.08 -11.25
CA ASP A 92 18.65 -9.50 -11.35
C ASP A 92 17.48 -10.43 -11.68
N ASN A 93 16.28 -9.86 -11.88
CA ASN A 93 15.04 -10.58 -12.18
C ASN A 93 14.64 -11.62 -11.12
N THR A 94 15.12 -11.51 -9.88
CA THR A 94 14.72 -12.40 -8.79
C THR A 94 13.40 -12.00 -8.16
N THR A 95 12.76 -12.93 -7.48
CA THR A 95 11.57 -12.68 -6.66
C THR A 95 11.95 -12.03 -5.33
N LYS A 96 11.00 -11.39 -4.67
CA LYS A 96 11.18 -10.88 -3.31
C LYS A 96 10.82 -11.96 -2.30
N HIS A 97 11.47 -11.96 -1.14
CA HIS A 97 11.25 -12.94 -0.06
C HIS A 97 9.77 -13.06 0.32
N THR A 98 9.02 -11.95 0.37
CA THR A 98 7.56 -11.97 0.61
C THR A 98 6.82 -12.85 -0.41
N LEU A 99 7.18 -12.80 -1.70
CA LEU A 99 6.53 -13.63 -2.71
C LEU A 99 6.89 -15.11 -2.53
N ASP A 100 8.16 -15.40 -2.27
CA ASP A 100 8.64 -16.77 -2.04
C ASP A 100 7.94 -17.40 -0.83
N ASN A 101 7.82 -16.65 0.27
CA ASN A 101 7.11 -17.05 1.48
C ASN A 101 5.62 -17.32 1.21
N ILE A 102 4.96 -16.43 0.47
CA ILE A 102 3.54 -16.58 0.09
C ILE A 102 3.31 -17.81 -0.77
N LEU A 103 4.21 -18.09 -1.70
CA LEU A 103 4.10 -19.28 -2.55
C LEU A 103 4.22 -20.57 -1.72
N ALA A 104 5.06 -20.56 -0.67
CA ALA A 104 5.27 -21.70 0.21
C ALA A 104 4.15 -21.86 1.26
N THR A 105 3.69 -20.77 1.90
CA THR A 105 2.83 -20.85 3.08
C THR A 105 1.36 -20.51 2.80
N LYS A 106 1.08 -19.73 1.74
CA LYS A 106 -0.26 -19.22 1.40
C LYS A 106 -0.88 -18.33 2.47
N GLU A 107 -0.06 -17.71 3.31
CA GLU A 107 -0.49 -16.85 4.41
C GLU A 107 0.25 -15.52 4.41
N VAL A 108 -0.44 -14.44 4.76
CA VAL A 108 0.14 -13.11 4.90
C VAL A 108 -0.69 -12.27 5.88
N VAL A 109 -0.04 -11.40 6.64
CA VAL A 109 -0.71 -10.32 7.37
C VAL A 109 -0.41 -9.00 6.69
N ILE A 110 -1.45 -8.24 6.33
CA ILE A 110 -1.34 -6.88 5.82
C ILE A 110 -1.57 -5.91 6.98
N ASN A 111 -0.55 -5.14 7.31
CA ASN A 111 -0.62 -4.12 8.34
C ASN A 111 -0.81 -2.75 7.67
N VAL A 112 -1.83 -2.01 8.08
CA VAL A 112 -2.14 -0.67 7.56
C VAL A 112 -1.15 0.32 8.16
N VAL A 113 -0.56 1.17 7.31
CA VAL A 113 0.46 2.14 7.71
C VAL A 113 -0.17 3.50 7.94
N ASN A 114 0.09 4.08 9.11
CA ASN A 114 -0.25 5.46 9.44
C ASN A 114 0.99 6.36 9.49
N TYR A 115 0.77 7.65 9.73
CA TYR A 115 1.87 8.64 9.72
C TYR A 115 2.91 8.36 10.81
N ALA A 116 2.52 7.87 11.98
CA ALA A 116 3.44 7.56 13.07
C ALA A 116 4.43 6.43 12.73
N MET A 117 4.05 5.53 11.80
CA MET A 117 4.85 4.36 11.40
C MET A 117 5.76 4.61 10.18
N VAL A 118 5.53 5.68 9.40
CA VAL A 118 6.06 5.82 8.04
C VAL A 118 7.60 5.75 7.98
N HIS A 119 8.30 6.34 8.92
CA HIS A 119 9.77 6.36 8.94
C HIS A 119 10.36 4.96 9.21
N GLN A 120 9.86 4.25 10.24
CA GLN A 120 10.30 2.89 10.55
C GLN A 120 9.90 1.91 9.43
N MET A 121 8.68 2.05 8.89
CA MET A 121 8.23 1.25 7.75
C MET A 121 9.14 1.44 6.55
N SER A 122 9.64 2.65 6.30
CA SER A 122 10.55 2.90 5.17
C SER A 122 11.87 2.14 5.29
N LEU A 123 12.36 1.86 6.50
CA LEU A 123 13.56 1.04 6.73
C LEU A 123 13.35 -0.41 6.26
N ALA A 124 12.12 -0.95 6.37
CA ALA A 124 11.79 -2.28 5.87
C ALA A 124 11.76 -2.38 4.33
N SER A 125 11.88 -1.26 3.61
CA SER A 125 12.04 -1.27 2.15
C SER A 125 13.49 -1.49 1.70
N THR A 126 14.45 -1.48 2.64
CA THR A 126 15.85 -1.81 2.38
C THR A 126 15.97 -3.28 2.00
N GLU A 127 16.79 -3.57 0.98
CA GLU A 127 17.08 -4.96 0.62
C GLU A 127 18.07 -5.57 1.61
N TYR A 128 17.54 -6.29 2.58
CA TYR A 128 18.35 -7.08 3.51
C TYR A 128 18.68 -8.45 2.92
N GLU A 129 19.73 -9.07 3.45
CA GLU A 129 20.08 -10.46 3.14
C GLU A 129 18.98 -11.42 3.65
N THR A 130 18.91 -12.60 3.02
CA THR A 130 17.97 -13.66 3.41
C THR A 130 18.17 -14.04 4.89
N GLY A 131 17.07 -14.10 5.64
CA GLY A 131 17.07 -14.48 7.06
C GLY A 131 17.30 -13.31 8.03
N VAL A 132 17.45 -12.09 7.54
CA VAL A 132 17.40 -10.89 8.38
C VAL A 132 15.94 -10.63 8.79
N ASP A 133 15.71 -10.41 10.07
CA ASP A 133 14.42 -10.10 10.63
C ASP A 133 14.18 -8.57 10.60
N GLU A 134 13.33 -8.13 9.66
CA GLU A 134 13.03 -6.71 9.49
C GLU A 134 12.24 -6.12 10.67
N PHE A 135 11.51 -6.91 11.45
CA PHE A 135 10.90 -6.40 12.68
C PHE A 135 11.97 -5.85 13.65
N ILE A 136 13.08 -6.57 13.80
CA ILE A 136 14.21 -6.12 14.64
C ILE A 136 14.86 -4.87 14.04
N LYS A 137 15.09 -4.85 12.71
CA LYS A 137 15.75 -3.73 12.03
C LYS A 137 14.95 -2.45 12.06
N THR A 138 13.63 -2.55 12.04
CA THR A 138 12.71 -1.40 12.04
C THR A 138 12.23 -1.01 13.44
N GLY A 139 12.45 -1.88 14.46
CA GLY A 139 12.00 -1.67 15.83
C GLY A 139 10.50 -1.93 16.04
N PHE A 140 9.80 -2.56 15.09
CA PHE A 140 8.41 -2.97 15.27
C PHE A 140 8.29 -4.21 16.13
N SER A 141 7.22 -4.26 16.94
CA SER A 141 6.91 -5.38 17.82
C SER A 141 6.06 -6.42 17.09
N LYS A 142 6.45 -7.69 17.24
CA LYS A 142 5.66 -8.82 16.76
C LYS A 142 4.48 -9.08 17.71
N GLU A 143 3.31 -9.26 17.15
CA GLU A 143 2.12 -9.72 17.85
C GLU A 143 1.58 -11.00 17.19
N PRO A 144 1.28 -12.06 17.95
CA PRO A 144 0.75 -13.31 17.39
C PRO A 144 -0.57 -13.07 16.65
N SER A 145 -0.73 -13.73 15.50
CA SER A 145 -1.99 -13.80 14.77
C SER A 145 -2.92 -14.87 15.35
N GLU A 146 -4.20 -14.82 15.00
CA GLU A 146 -5.24 -15.75 15.47
C GLU A 146 -5.69 -16.74 14.39
N ALA A 147 -5.68 -16.34 13.12
CA ALA A 147 -6.18 -17.15 12.00
C ALA A 147 -5.06 -17.63 11.05
N VAL A 148 -3.88 -17.00 11.10
CA VAL A 148 -2.71 -17.34 10.26
C VAL A 148 -1.43 -17.36 11.11
N LYS A 149 -0.32 -17.86 10.56
CA LYS A 149 0.95 -17.96 11.30
C LYS A 149 1.80 -16.68 11.30
N PRO A 150 1.88 -15.89 10.20
CA PRO A 150 2.69 -14.67 10.19
C PRO A 150 2.26 -13.69 11.28
N PHE A 151 3.25 -12.99 11.88
CA PHE A 151 3.00 -12.03 12.95
C PHE A 151 2.31 -10.78 12.44
N ARG A 152 1.46 -10.19 13.27
CA ARG A 152 0.96 -8.82 13.13
C ARG A 152 2.02 -7.82 13.59
N VAL A 153 2.01 -6.62 13.04
CA VAL A 153 2.77 -5.47 13.57
C VAL A 153 1.93 -4.81 14.65
N LYS A 154 2.37 -4.88 15.91
CA LYS A 154 1.60 -4.40 17.08
C LYS A 154 1.23 -2.92 16.97
N GLU A 155 2.11 -2.10 16.40
CA GLU A 155 1.95 -0.65 16.27
C GLU A 155 0.96 -0.27 15.15
N ALA A 156 0.63 -1.18 14.24
CA ALA A 156 -0.28 -0.87 13.13
C ALA A 156 -1.72 -0.67 13.63
N PRO A 157 -2.41 0.41 13.21
CA PRO A 157 -3.76 0.69 13.67
C PRO A 157 -4.80 -0.34 13.21
N VAL A 158 -4.55 -0.99 12.07
CA VAL A 158 -5.37 -2.07 11.52
C VAL A 158 -4.47 -3.17 10.97
N GLN A 159 -4.80 -4.43 11.28
CA GLN A 159 -4.11 -5.59 10.72
C GLN A 159 -5.13 -6.55 10.12
N LEU A 160 -4.82 -7.04 8.90
CA LEU A 160 -5.65 -7.96 8.13
C LEU A 160 -4.93 -9.31 8.06
N GLU A 161 -5.45 -10.33 8.72
CA GLU A 161 -4.95 -11.69 8.57
C GLU A 161 -5.57 -12.32 7.32
N CYS A 162 -4.73 -12.77 6.39
CA CYS A 162 -5.17 -13.17 5.08
C CYS A 162 -4.65 -14.56 4.67
N LYS A 163 -5.53 -15.30 4.00
CA LYS A 163 -5.17 -16.47 3.20
C LYS A 163 -4.98 -16.04 1.75
N VAL A 164 -3.93 -16.54 1.11
CA VAL A 164 -3.69 -16.30 -0.31
C VAL A 164 -4.45 -17.32 -1.15
N ASN A 165 -5.43 -16.84 -1.90
CA ASN A 165 -6.25 -17.66 -2.79
C ASN A 165 -5.52 -17.95 -4.10
N GLU A 166 -4.85 -16.93 -4.67
CA GLU A 166 -4.18 -17.03 -5.96
C GLU A 166 -2.99 -16.08 -6.06
N VAL A 167 -2.00 -16.46 -6.86
CA VAL A 167 -0.91 -15.59 -7.30
C VAL A 167 -0.85 -15.64 -8.82
N VAL A 168 -1.11 -14.49 -9.48
CA VAL A 168 -1.09 -14.35 -10.94
C VAL A 168 0.16 -13.59 -11.36
N ALA A 169 1.08 -14.27 -12.04
CA ALA A 169 2.26 -13.63 -12.62
C ALA A 169 1.84 -12.80 -13.85
N LEU A 170 2.17 -11.51 -13.88
CA LEU A 170 1.87 -10.59 -14.99
C LEU A 170 2.98 -10.54 -16.05
N GLY A 171 4.08 -11.20 -15.80
CA GLY A 171 5.23 -11.29 -16.69
C GLY A 171 6.39 -12.02 -16.03
N THR A 172 7.47 -12.19 -16.77
CA THR A 172 8.65 -12.96 -16.33
C THR A 172 9.91 -12.12 -16.13
N GLU A 173 9.89 -10.88 -16.63
CA GLU A 173 11.06 -10.01 -16.61
C GLU A 173 11.13 -9.12 -15.35
N GLY A 174 12.28 -8.51 -15.11
CA GLY A 174 12.49 -7.56 -14.01
C GLY A 174 11.48 -6.41 -14.05
N GLY A 175 10.85 -6.14 -12.90
CA GLY A 175 9.75 -5.16 -12.81
C GLY A 175 8.36 -5.75 -13.06
N ALA A 176 8.25 -7.01 -13.53
CA ALA A 176 6.96 -7.67 -13.68
C ALA A 176 6.28 -7.88 -12.33
N GLY A 177 4.99 -7.57 -12.25
CA GLY A 177 4.16 -7.74 -11.06
C GLY A 177 3.69 -9.17 -10.86
N ASN A 178 3.34 -9.49 -9.61
CA ASN A 178 2.68 -10.73 -9.26
C ASN A 178 1.45 -10.38 -8.43
N LEU A 179 0.25 -10.50 -8.99
CA LEU A 179 -0.97 -10.21 -8.24
C LEU A 179 -1.18 -11.27 -7.17
N VAL A 180 -1.10 -10.89 -5.92
CA VAL A 180 -1.40 -11.74 -4.77
C VAL A 180 -2.82 -11.45 -4.33
N VAL A 181 -3.73 -12.37 -4.61
CA VAL A 181 -5.15 -12.28 -4.25
C VAL A 181 -5.36 -12.87 -2.88
N CYS A 182 -5.71 -12.03 -1.91
CA CYS A 182 -5.79 -12.37 -0.49
C CYS A 182 -7.22 -12.26 0.01
N GLU A 183 -7.75 -13.34 0.57
CA GLU A 183 -9.01 -13.33 1.33
C GLU A 183 -8.72 -12.93 2.79
N VAL A 184 -9.40 -11.91 3.26
CA VAL A 184 -9.27 -11.45 4.64
C VAL A 184 -10.08 -12.36 5.56
N LEU A 185 -9.38 -13.07 6.45
CA LEU A 185 -9.98 -14.01 7.41
C LEU A 185 -10.34 -13.32 8.74
N ARG A 186 -9.54 -12.29 9.12
CA ARG A 186 -9.73 -11.54 10.35
C ARG A 186 -9.21 -10.12 10.22
N ILE A 187 -9.91 -9.19 10.85
CA ILE A 187 -9.55 -7.76 10.91
C ILE A 187 -9.37 -7.41 12.39
N HIS A 188 -8.18 -6.92 12.74
CA HIS A 188 -7.89 -6.34 14.05
C HIS A 188 -7.81 -4.83 13.93
N ILE A 189 -8.46 -4.11 14.82
CA ILE A 189 -8.50 -2.63 14.81
C ILE A 189 -8.19 -2.14 16.23
N GLN A 190 -7.22 -1.25 16.34
CA GLN A 190 -6.93 -0.59 17.61
C GLN A 190 -8.13 0.29 18.01
N LYS A 191 -8.64 0.14 19.23
CA LYS A 191 -9.79 0.91 19.71
C LYS A 191 -9.56 2.43 19.66
N ALA A 192 -8.32 2.87 19.75
CA ALA A 192 -7.95 4.29 19.67
C ALA A 192 -8.31 4.97 18.35
N VAL A 193 -8.43 4.22 17.26
CA VAL A 193 -8.82 4.75 15.93
C VAL A 193 -10.29 4.57 15.61
N LEU A 194 -11.11 4.12 16.58
CA LEU A 194 -12.54 3.96 16.40
C LEU A 194 -13.33 5.19 16.87
N THR A 195 -14.49 5.37 16.27
CA THR A 195 -15.57 6.24 16.75
C THR A 195 -16.35 5.52 17.87
N GLU A 196 -17.30 6.21 18.50
CA GLU A 196 -18.23 5.60 19.46
C GLU A 196 -19.17 4.56 18.82
N ALA A 197 -19.40 4.66 17.50
CA ALA A 197 -20.19 3.71 16.71
C ALA A 197 -19.38 2.50 16.22
N GLU A 198 -18.15 2.32 16.69
CA GLU A 198 -17.21 1.24 16.30
C GLU A 198 -16.86 1.25 14.80
N THR A 199 -16.94 2.41 14.14
CA THR A 199 -16.39 2.63 12.80
C THR A 199 -15.00 3.25 12.88
N ILE A 200 -14.18 3.11 11.83
CA ILE A 200 -12.88 3.76 11.77
C ILE A 200 -13.09 5.27 11.63
N ASP A 201 -12.39 6.04 12.45
CA ASP A 201 -12.32 7.50 12.38
C ASP A 201 -11.16 7.89 11.47
N GLU A 202 -11.46 8.51 10.34
CA GLU A 202 -10.49 8.87 9.29
C GLU A 202 -9.41 9.83 9.78
N HIS A 203 -9.70 10.68 10.76
CA HIS A 203 -8.72 11.59 11.37
C HIS A 203 -7.81 10.86 12.37
N LYS A 204 -8.36 9.94 13.17
CA LYS A 204 -7.58 9.20 14.17
C LYS A 204 -6.67 8.16 13.57
N ILE A 205 -7.09 7.49 12.48
CA ILE A 205 -6.26 6.48 11.83
C ILE A 205 -5.04 7.09 11.13
N ASP A 206 -5.15 8.34 10.66
CA ASP A 206 -4.04 9.16 10.13
C ASP A 206 -3.24 8.46 9.04
N LEU A 207 -3.92 8.01 7.99
CA LEU A 207 -3.35 7.23 6.90
C LEU A 207 -2.29 8.02 6.11
N VAL A 208 -1.29 7.29 5.63
CA VAL A 208 -0.34 7.76 4.63
C VAL A 208 -0.45 6.95 3.35
N ALA A 209 -0.13 7.57 2.22
CA ALA A 209 -0.11 6.92 0.94
C ALA A 209 1.17 7.25 0.15
N ARG A 210 1.60 6.31 -0.69
CA ARG A 210 2.76 6.47 -1.57
C ARG A 210 2.37 7.25 -2.81
N MET A 211 3.22 8.21 -3.18
CA MET A 211 3.16 8.97 -4.43
C MET A 211 4.26 8.48 -5.39
N GLY A 212 4.54 9.24 -6.43
CA GLY A 212 5.68 8.99 -7.32
C GLY A 212 7.04 9.25 -6.65
N GLY A 213 8.09 8.58 -7.12
CA GLY A 213 9.43 8.74 -6.60
C GLY A 213 9.53 8.42 -5.11
N ASN A 214 10.08 9.33 -4.31
CA ASN A 214 10.22 9.19 -2.85
C ASN A 214 9.14 9.92 -2.04
N TRP A 215 8.09 10.39 -2.69
CA TRP A 215 7.05 11.18 -2.03
C TRP A 215 5.98 10.30 -1.39
N TYR A 216 5.49 10.80 -0.25
CA TYR A 216 4.32 10.31 0.47
C TYR A 216 3.36 11.46 0.66
N THR A 217 2.08 11.16 0.86
CA THR A 217 1.07 12.12 1.31
C THR A 217 0.42 11.62 2.58
N ARG A 218 0.05 12.53 3.46
CA ARG A 218 -0.73 12.28 4.66
C ARG A 218 -2.19 12.57 4.34
N ALA A 219 -3.07 11.58 4.51
CA ALA A 219 -4.44 11.68 4.03
C ALA A 219 -5.23 12.84 4.66
N ILE A 220 -5.04 13.08 5.97
CA ILE A 220 -5.79 14.11 6.71
C ILE A 220 -5.46 15.54 6.28
N GLU A 221 -4.31 15.80 5.65
CA GLU A 221 -3.89 17.17 5.27
C GLU A 221 -4.64 17.74 4.07
N GLY A 222 -5.37 16.91 3.33
CA GLY A 222 -6.13 17.33 2.16
C GLY A 222 -7.52 16.71 2.06
N MET A 223 -8.02 16.13 3.15
CA MET A 223 -9.37 15.56 3.18
C MET A 223 -10.44 16.65 3.05
N PHE A 224 -11.46 16.35 2.27
CA PHE A 224 -12.65 17.18 2.12
C PHE A 224 -13.87 16.29 1.89
N GLU A 225 -15.01 16.75 2.38
CA GLU A 225 -16.30 16.08 2.16
C GLU A 225 -16.94 16.59 0.85
N VAL A 226 -17.60 15.72 0.11
CA VAL A 226 -18.23 16.02 -1.19
C VAL A 226 -19.75 16.08 -1.06
#